data_549b10dd7114d22e9d35d74a550bc68c
#
_entry.id   549b10dd7114d22e9d35d74a550bc68c
#
_cell.length_a   1.000
_cell.length_b   1.000
_cell.length_c   1.000
_cell.angle_alpha   90.00
_cell.angle_beta   90.00
_cell.angle_gamma   90.00
#
_symmetry.space_group_name_H-M   'P 1'
#
loop_
_entity.id
_entity.type
_entity.pdbx_description
1 polymer ?
#
loop_
_entity_poly.entity_id
_entity_poly.type
_entity_poly.pdbx_seq_one_letter_code
_entity_poly.pdbx_strand_id
1 'polypeptide(L)'
;MPGLRAAVATLIILCFIAAAGVSRAQEPASTQPSEATWSSIKDDIFKGRPIVDGTGLVALDAPRRAEDAALVPISVSLTLPAGDTRRLKSLTLVIDENPAPVAGTFLIGAQAGVTAVSTRVRVNSYSYVHAVAELSDGQLYAVKAFVKASGGCSAPMVKNMDQAEAMIGQMKFRLFEPSNTNPDAGLREAQVMVRHPQNSGLQMDQVSRLYIPAFFIHDLKIYQGDALVLALEGGISISEDPNVRFNYAPSGAATFRVEATDTQDHVYKGEWPARNS
;
A
#
# COMPACT_ATOMS: atom_id res chain seq x y z
N MET A 1 3.32 57.12 89.56
CA MET A 1 2.28 56.07 89.45
C MET A 1 2.03 55.88 87.96
N PRO A 2 2.29 54.75 87.44
CA PRO A 2 2.45 54.56 85.98
C PRO A 2 1.18 54.23 85.27
N GLY A 3 1.01 54.85 84.10
CA GLY A 3 -0.07 54.62 83.15
C GLY A 3 0.25 53.56 82.14
N LEU A 4 -0.70 52.72 81.96
CA LEU A 4 -0.69 51.57 81.07
C LEU A 4 -1.00 52.06 79.62
N ARG A 5 -0.08 51.87 78.69
CA ARG A 5 -0.31 52.11 77.25
C ARG A 5 -0.72 50.81 76.57
N ALA A 6 -1.93 50.76 76.11
CA ALA A 6 -2.44 49.67 75.31
C ALA A 6 -1.95 49.84 73.83
N ALA A 7 -1.23 48.88 73.35
CA ALA A 7 -0.85 48.78 71.90
C ALA A 7 -1.91 47.99 71.12
N VAL A 8 -2.56 48.67 70.18
CA VAL A 8 -3.49 48.02 69.21
C VAL A 8 -2.65 47.45 68.07
N ALA A 9 -2.59 46.13 68.02
CA ALA A 9 -1.97 45.42 66.87
C ALA A 9 -3.01 45.24 65.77
N THR A 10 -2.85 45.98 64.67
CA THR A 10 -3.68 45.84 63.47
C THR A 10 -3.20 44.65 62.68
N LEU A 11 -3.99 43.56 62.64
CA LEU A 11 -3.74 42.34 61.81
C LEU A 11 -4.19 42.59 60.40
N ILE A 12 -3.25 42.78 59.47
CA ILE A 12 -3.55 42.86 58.02
C ILE A 12 -3.57 41.43 57.49
N ILE A 13 -4.79 40.91 57.16
CA ILE A 13 -4.97 39.64 56.52
C ILE A 13 -4.81 39.87 54.99
N LEU A 14 -3.68 39.43 54.45
CA LEU A 14 -3.43 39.42 53.01
C LEU A 14 -4.14 38.20 52.37
N CYS A 15 -5.29 38.42 51.70
CA CYS A 15 -5.95 37.39 50.91
C CYS A 15 -5.13 37.12 49.64
N PHE A 16 -4.37 36.04 49.59
CA PHE A 16 -3.81 35.48 48.37
C PHE A 16 -4.94 34.81 47.59
N ILE A 17 -5.46 35.45 46.54
CA ILE A 17 -6.31 34.83 45.56
C ILE A 17 -5.41 33.99 44.63
N ALA A 18 -5.32 32.69 44.90
CA ALA A 18 -4.71 31.73 44.00
C ALA A 18 -5.60 31.64 42.72
N ALA A 19 -5.19 32.29 41.66
CA ALA A 19 -5.76 32.06 40.33
C ALA A 19 -5.41 30.62 39.90
N ALA A 20 -6.34 29.71 40.14
CA ALA A 20 -6.29 28.37 39.57
C ALA A 20 -6.36 28.52 38.05
N GLY A 21 -5.20 28.52 37.39
CA GLY A 21 -5.09 28.41 35.94
C GLY A 21 -5.72 27.10 35.51
N VAL A 22 -6.89 27.19 34.83
CA VAL A 22 -7.50 26.06 34.19
C VAL A 22 -6.56 25.64 33.06
N SER A 23 -5.69 24.64 33.33
CA SER A 23 -4.97 23.95 32.27
C SER A 23 -6.00 23.36 31.33
N ARG A 24 -6.22 24.01 30.19
CA ARG A 24 -6.96 23.42 29.06
C ARG A 24 -6.15 22.20 28.65
N ALA A 25 -6.66 21.02 28.97
CA ALA A 25 -6.15 19.78 28.39
C ALA A 25 -6.22 19.96 26.85
N GLN A 26 -5.06 19.98 26.21
CA GLN A 26 -4.96 20.01 24.77
C GLN A 26 -5.65 18.73 24.27
N GLU A 27 -6.77 18.88 23.55
CA GLU A 27 -7.40 17.73 22.88
C GLU A 27 -6.29 16.97 22.12
N PRO A 28 -6.24 15.63 22.24
CA PRO A 28 -5.27 14.85 21.48
C PRO A 28 -5.48 15.19 20.01
N ALA A 29 -4.42 15.66 19.37
CA ALA A 29 -4.40 15.95 17.94
C ALA A 29 -5.09 14.81 17.19
N SER A 30 -6.03 15.11 16.31
CA SER A 30 -6.78 14.11 15.58
C SER A 30 -5.82 13.08 15.00
N THR A 31 -6.00 11.80 15.32
CA THR A 31 -5.13 10.72 14.85
C THR A 31 -5.33 10.40 13.36
N GLN A 32 -6.07 11.24 12.65
CA GLN A 32 -6.21 11.14 11.20
C GLN A 32 -5.13 11.98 10.53
N PRO A 33 -4.37 11.42 9.57
CA PRO A 33 -3.45 12.20 8.78
C PRO A 33 -4.21 13.27 8.01
N SER A 34 -3.52 14.34 7.74
CA SER A 34 -4.05 15.43 6.91
C SER A 34 -4.06 15.00 5.45
N GLU A 35 -5.06 15.42 4.69
CA GLU A 35 -5.07 15.31 3.22
C GLU A 35 -4.00 16.20 2.56
N ALA A 36 -3.20 16.92 3.34
CA ALA A 36 -2.21 17.84 2.84
C ALA A 36 -1.14 17.13 2.00
N THR A 37 -0.67 15.97 2.46
CA THR A 37 0.33 15.18 1.73
C THR A 37 -0.22 14.74 0.38
N TRP A 38 -1.39 14.11 0.33
CA TRP A 38 -2.04 13.76 -0.92
C TRP A 38 -2.20 14.97 -1.86
N SER A 39 -2.69 16.08 -1.33
CA SER A 39 -2.90 17.30 -2.12
C SER A 39 -1.62 17.86 -2.72
N SER A 40 -0.48 17.66 -2.06
CA SER A 40 0.83 18.14 -2.53
C SER A 40 1.48 17.23 -3.57
N ILE A 41 1.20 15.89 -3.54
CA ILE A 41 1.92 14.92 -4.40
C ILE A 41 1.09 14.46 -5.60
N LYS A 42 -0.25 14.49 -5.54
CA LYS A 42 -1.11 13.93 -6.60
C LYS A 42 -0.88 14.54 -7.97
N ASP A 43 -0.66 15.86 -8.04
CA ASP A 43 -0.47 16.57 -9.31
C ASP A 43 0.85 16.19 -9.97
N ASP A 44 1.89 15.93 -9.19
CA ASP A 44 3.17 15.45 -9.70
C ASP A 44 3.05 13.99 -10.20
N ILE A 45 2.38 13.13 -9.44
CA ILE A 45 2.18 11.71 -9.78
C ILE A 45 1.32 11.58 -11.04
N PHE A 46 0.19 12.30 -11.10
CA PHE A 46 -0.80 12.18 -12.18
C PHE A 46 -0.74 13.30 -13.21
N LYS A 47 0.34 14.12 -13.20
CA LYS A 47 0.59 15.19 -14.18
C LYS A 47 -0.53 16.23 -14.27
N GLY A 48 -1.11 16.59 -13.13
CA GLY A 48 -2.22 17.53 -13.04
C GLY A 48 -3.53 17.05 -13.67
N ARG A 49 -3.65 15.76 -14.01
CA ARG A 49 -4.88 15.19 -14.57
C ARG A 49 -6.00 15.21 -13.54
N PRO A 50 -7.24 15.52 -13.94
CA PRO A 50 -8.39 15.48 -13.04
C PRO A 50 -8.61 14.09 -12.48
N ILE A 51 -8.79 13.99 -11.16
CA ILE A 51 -9.11 12.75 -10.45
C ILE A 51 -10.53 12.89 -9.89
N VAL A 52 -11.41 11.97 -10.26
CA VAL A 52 -12.81 11.91 -9.83
C VAL A 52 -12.94 10.99 -8.63
N ASP A 53 -13.91 11.24 -7.76
CA ASP A 53 -14.29 10.30 -6.70
C ASP A 53 -14.74 8.97 -7.31
N GLY A 54 -14.05 7.89 -6.94
CA GLY A 54 -14.30 6.55 -7.41
C GLY A 54 -15.32 5.76 -6.58
N THR A 55 -15.95 6.37 -5.58
CA THR A 55 -16.92 5.70 -4.70
C THR A 55 -18.04 5.06 -5.50
N GLY A 56 -18.29 3.77 -5.25
CA GLY A 56 -19.26 2.96 -5.97
C GLY A 56 -18.76 2.34 -7.28
N LEU A 57 -17.60 2.79 -7.78
CA LEU A 57 -16.95 2.23 -8.97
C LEU A 57 -15.69 1.43 -8.59
N VAL A 58 -14.86 2.00 -7.74
CA VAL A 58 -13.64 1.39 -7.22
C VAL A 58 -13.84 1.06 -5.75
N ALA A 59 -13.56 -0.16 -5.34
CA ALA A 59 -13.51 -0.56 -3.94
C ALA A 59 -12.06 -0.81 -3.52
N LEU A 60 -11.68 -0.28 -2.36
CA LEU A 60 -10.38 -0.49 -1.73
C LEU A 60 -10.58 -1.15 -0.38
N ASP A 61 -10.05 -2.35 -0.22
CA ASP A 61 -9.99 -3.06 1.06
C ASP A 61 -8.57 -2.98 1.63
N ALA A 62 -8.47 -2.43 2.82
CA ALA A 62 -7.24 -2.27 3.60
C ALA A 62 -7.56 -2.33 5.09
N PRO A 63 -6.70 -2.94 5.93
CA PRO A 63 -6.93 -3.02 7.36
C PRO A 63 -6.83 -1.63 8.01
N ARG A 64 -7.78 -1.26 8.87
CA ARG A 64 -7.70 0.01 9.63
C ARG A 64 -6.47 0.07 10.55
N ARG A 65 -5.98 -1.08 10.99
CA ARG A 65 -4.75 -1.28 11.75
C ARG A 65 -4.05 -2.52 11.20
N ALA A 66 -2.82 -2.34 10.75
CA ALA A 66 -1.99 -3.44 10.30
C ALA A 66 -1.43 -4.22 11.51
N GLU A 67 -1.42 -5.54 11.42
CA GLU A 67 -0.72 -6.42 12.36
C GLU A 67 0.80 -6.33 12.14
N ASP A 68 1.20 -6.24 10.88
CA ASP A 68 2.59 -6.03 10.46
C ASP A 68 2.63 -4.90 9.43
N ALA A 69 3.36 -3.84 9.76
CA ALA A 69 3.49 -2.67 8.89
C ALA A 69 4.30 -2.94 7.60
N ALA A 70 5.10 -4.01 7.58
CA ALA A 70 5.85 -4.45 6.39
C ALA A 70 5.04 -5.36 5.45
N LEU A 71 3.88 -5.88 5.90
CA LEU A 71 3.09 -6.88 5.18
C LEU A 71 1.59 -6.51 5.15
N VAL A 72 1.25 -5.27 4.85
CA VAL A 72 -0.14 -4.78 4.85
C VAL A 72 -0.87 -5.27 3.60
N PRO A 73 -1.92 -6.10 3.74
CA PRO A 73 -2.70 -6.55 2.60
C PRO A 73 -3.56 -5.42 2.05
N ILE A 74 -3.56 -5.28 0.72
CA ILE A 74 -4.38 -4.33 -0.04
C ILE A 74 -5.09 -5.08 -1.15
N SER A 75 -6.40 -4.88 -1.27
CA SER A 75 -7.18 -5.40 -2.39
C SER A 75 -7.99 -4.26 -3.02
N VAL A 76 -7.95 -4.19 -4.34
CA VAL A 76 -8.72 -3.20 -5.12
C VAL A 76 -9.56 -3.92 -6.13
N SER A 77 -10.81 -3.53 -6.25
CA SER A 77 -11.72 -4.04 -7.28
C SER A 77 -12.45 -2.91 -7.98
N LEU A 78 -12.72 -3.10 -9.28
CA LEU A 78 -13.50 -2.23 -10.14
C LEU A 78 -14.82 -2.92 -10.46
N THR A 79 -15.93 -2.24 -10.22
CA THR A 79 -17.27 -2.69 -10.63
C THR A 79 -17.89 -1.66 -11.54
N LEU A 80 -18.00 -1.98 -12.83
CA LEU A 80 -18.61 -1.09 -13.82
C LEU A 80 -20.13 -1.32 -13.89
N PRO A 81 -20.91 -0.26 -14.12
CA PRO A 81 -22.34 -0.40 -14.37
C PRO A 81 -22.66 -1.33 -15.55
N ALA A 82 -23.82 -1.96 -15.52
CA ALA A 82 -24.25 -2.82 -16.63
C ALA A 82 -24.29 -2.04 -17.96
N GLY A 83 -23.66 -2.59 -18.99
CA GLY A 83 -23.55 -1.95 -20.31
C GLY A 83 -22.38 -0.96 -20.46
N ASP A 84 -21.63 -0.70 -19.41
CA ASP A 84 -20.39 0.09 -19.50
C ASP A 84 -19.28 -0.74 -20.17
N THR A 85 -18.74 -0.23 -21.28
CA THR A 85 -17.70 -0.92 -22.07
C THR A 85 -16.28 -0.50 -21.73
N ARG A 86 -16.12 0.43 -20.79
CA ARG A 86 -14.80 0.83 -20.30
C ARG A 86 -14.10 -0.35 -19.62
N ARG A 87 -12.81 -0.27 -19.52
CA ARG A 87 -11.97 -1.29 -18.87
C ARG A 87 -10.98 -0.63 -17.96
N LEU A 88 -10.52 -1.34 -16.96
CA LEU A 88 -9.35 -0.95 -16.18
C LEU A 88 -8.12 -0.94 -17.11
N LYS A 89 -7.46 0.20 -17.23
CA LYS A 89 -6.22 0.37 -18.00
C LYS A 89 -5.00 0.34 -17.08
N SER A 90 -5.09 1.01 -15.93
CA SER A 90 -4.07 0.93 -14.89
C SER A 90 -4.65 1.17 -13.51
N LEU A 91 -3.94 0.68 -12.50
CA LEU A 91 -4.23 0.90 -11.08
C LEU A 91 -2.95 1.34 -10.39
N THR A 92 -2.93 2.54 -9.81
CA THR A 92 -1.80 3.05 -9.03
C THR A 92 -2.14 3.06 -7.55
N LEU A 93 -1.28 2.48 -6.73
CA LEU A 93 -1.36 2.53 -5.27
C LEU A 93 -0.41 3.60 -4.75
N VAL A 94 -0.93 4.56 -3.99
CA VAL A 94 -0.16 5.63 -3.35
C VAL A 94 -0.36 5.56 -1.85
N ILE A 95 0.72 5.60 -1.08
CA ILE A 95 0.73 5.60 0.38
C ILE A 95 1.35 6.93 0.80
N ASP A 96 0.52 7.86 1.22
CA ASP A 96 0.88 9.27 1.34
C ASP A 96 2.14 9.52 2.16
N GLU A 97 2.26 8.87 3.32
CA GLU A 97 3.34 9.10 4.28
C GLU A 97 4.53 8.14 4.11
N ASN A 98 4.59 7.40 3.00
CA ASN A 98 5.76 6.59 2.69
C ASN A 98 6.88 7.45 2.08
N PRO A 99 8.17 7.11 2.33
CA PRO A 99 9.31 7.81 1.72
C PRO A 99 9.28 7.82 0.19
N ALA A 100 8.73 6.76 -0.42
CA ALA A 100 8.34 6.70 -1.83
C ALA A 100 6.82 6.46 -1.87
N PRO A 101 6.01 7.50 -2.06
CA PRO A 101 4.56 7.40 -1.93
C PRO A 101 3.92 6.45 -2.93
N VAL A 102 4.40 6.41 -4.19
CA VAL A 102 3.91 5.43 -5.19
C VAL A 102 4.44 4.05 -4.82
N ALA A 103 3.56 3.19 -4.31
CA ALA A 103 3.91 1.82 -3.98
C ALA A 103 4.11 0.97 -5.25
N GLY A 104 3.26 1.20 -6.25
CA GLY A 104 3.37 0.56 -7.55
C GLY A 104 2.20 0.92 -8.47
N THR A 105 2.43 0.72 -9.76
CA THR A 105 1.41 0.88 -10.81
C THR A 105 1.22 -0.45 -11.53
N PHE A 106 -0.01 -0.95 -11.52
CA PHE A 106 -0.41 -2.13 -12.26
C PHE A 106 -0.96 -1.69 -13.62
N LEU A 107 -0.28 -2.04 -14.69
CA LEU A 107 -0.72 -1.83 -16.07
C LEU A 107 -1.50 -3.06 -16.51
N ILE A 108 -2.70 -2.89 -17.07
CA ILE A 108 -3.59 -3.99 -17.41
C ILE A 108 -3.60 -4.19 -18.93
N GLY A 109 -3.42 -5.43 -19.34
CA GLY A 109 -3.51 -5.81 -20.74
C GLY A 109 -4.90 -5.53 -21.32
N ALA A 110 -4.96 -5.03 -22.55
CA ALA A 110 -6.21 -4.53 -23.15
C ALA A 110 -7.34 -5.58 -23.23
N GLN A 111 -6.99 -6.87 -23.29
CA GLN A 111 -7.96 -7.98 -23.40
C GLN A 111 -7.96 -8.86 -22.14
N ALA A 112 -7.23 -8.48 -21.10
CA ALA A 112 -7.03 -9.31 -19.92
C ALA A 112 -8.27 -9.41 -19.03
N GLY A 113 -9.21 -8.48 -19.12
CA GLY A 113 -10.44 -8.49 -18.33
C GLY A 113 -10.21 -8.34 -16.82
N VAL A 114 -9.02 -7.87 -16.41
CA VAL A 114 -8.70 -7.69 -15.00
C VAL A 114 -9.55 -6.57 -14.42
N THR A 115 -10.27 -6.88 -13.36
CA THR A 115 -11.07 -5.94 -12.57
C THR A 115 -10.70 -5.94 -11.09
N ALA A 116 -9.88 -6.89 -10.64
CA ALA A 116 -9.44 -6.97 -9.25
C ALA A 116 -7.95 -7.32 -9.16
N VAL A 117 -7.25 -6.63 -8.23
CA VAL A 117 -5.84 -6.87 -7.91
C VAL A 117 -5.67 -6.81 -6.40
N SER A 118 -4.96 -7.80 -5.85
CA SER A 118 -4.55 -7.81 -4.44
C SER A 118 -3.04 -7.97 -4.34
N THR A 119 -2.44 -7.25 -3.40
CA THR A 119 -1.00 -7.30 -3.12
C THR A 119 -0.73 -7.02 -1.65
N ARG A 120 0.55 -6.95 -1.26
CA ARG A 120 0.98 -6.52 0.06
C ARG A 120 1.94 -5.36 -0.08
N VAL A 121 1.80 -4.36 0.80
CA VAL A 121 2.61 -3.15 0.80
C VAL A 121 3.21 -2.88 2.18
N ARG A 122 4.30 -2.12 2.20
CA ARG A 122 4.88 -1.55 3.41
C ARG A 122 4.22 -0.20 3.69
N VAL A 123 3.85 0.04 4.94
CA VAL A 123 3.32 1.33 5.38
C VAL A 123 4.21 1.89 6.48
N ASN A 124 4.83 3.04 6.23
CA ASN A 124 5.86 3.58 7.11
C ASN A 124 5.31 4.38 8.29
N SER A 125 4.20 5.04 8.11
CA SER A 125 3.52 5.86 9.12
C SER A 125 2.01 5.74 8.97
N TYR A 126 1.25 6.18 9.97
CA TYR A 126 -0.20 6.31 9.87
C TYR A 126 -0.53 7.11 8.61
N SER A 127 -1.20 6.51 7.64
CA SER A 127 -1.31 7.04 6.28
C SER A 127 -2.66 6.74 5.66
N TYR A 128 -3.10 7.62 4.75
CA TYR A 128 -4.03 7.17 3.72
C TYR A 128 -3.30 6.34 2.67
N VAL A 129 -3.99 5.30 2.22
CA VAL A 129 -3.66 4.55 1.02
C VAL A 129 -4.69 4.94 -0.02
N HIS A 130 -4.24 5.50 -1.15
CA HIS A 130 -5.08 5.82 -2.29
C HIS A 130 -4.94 4.73 -3.36
N ALA A 131 -6.07 4.27 -3.90
CA ALA A 131 -6.13 3.47 -5.11
C ALA A 131 -6.70 4.34 -6.23
N VAL A 132 -5.88 4.58 -7.26
CA VAL A 132 -6.25 5.40 -8.41
C VAL A 132 -6.36 4.51 -9.64
N ALA A 133 -7.58 4.29 -10.12
CA ALA A 133 -7.87 3.53 -11.32
C ALA A 133 -7.98 4.46 -12.54
N GLU A 134 -7.20 4.17 -13.57
CA GLU A 134 -7.38 4.77 -14.90
C GLU A 134 -8.22 3.82 -15.76
N LEU A 135 -9.29 4.32 -16.32
CA LEU A 135 -10.10 3.56 -17.26
C LEU A 135 -9.66 3.79 -18.70
N SER A 136 -10.18 2.97 -19.62
CA SER A 136 -9.80 3.00 -21.04
C SER A 136 -10.18 4.30 -21.76
N ASP A 137 -11.06 5.12 -21.21
CA ASP A 137 -11.39 6.48 -21.65
C ASP A 137 -10.38 7.54 -21.17
N GLY A 138 -9.42 7.14 -20.33
CA GLY A 138 -8.40 8.01 -19.76
C GLY A 138 -8.84 8.72 -18.47
N GLN A 139 -10.07 8.54 -17.99
CA GLN A 139 -10.49 9.16 -16.73
C GLN A 139 -9.88 8.44 -15.53
N LEU A 140 -9.44 9.22 -14.53
CA LEU A 140 -8.91 8.74 -13.26
C LEU A 140 -10.01 8.77 -12.18
N TYR A 141 -10.11 7.67 -11.44
CA TYR A 141 -11.01 7.50 -10.31
C TYR A 141 -10.22 7.09 -9.07
N ALA A 142 -10.38 7.80 -7.97
CA ALA A 142 -9.67 7.51 -6.74
C ALA A 142 -10.60 7.17 -5.58
N VAL A 143 -10.17 6.21 -4.78
CA VAL A 143 -10.71 5.93 -3.45
C VAL A 143 -9.55 5.85 -2.46
N LYS A 144 -9.84 6.00 -1.17
CA LYS A 144 -8.83 5.96 -0.12
C LYS A 144 -9.29 5.17 1.09
N ALA A 145 -8.32 4.62 1.82
CA ALA A 145 -8.51 3.99 3.11
C ALA A 145 -7.41 4.44 4.09
N PHE A 146 -7.78 4.67 5.34
CA PHE A 146 -6.82 5.02 6.38
C PHE A 146 -6.26 3.77 7.06
N VAL A 147 -4.93 3.65 7.08
CA VAL A 147 -4.20 2.53 7.69
C VAL A 147 -3.33 3.01 8.84
N LYS A 148 -3.52 2.43 10.02
CA LYS A 148 -2.66 2.63 11.20
C LYS A 148 -1.55 1.59 11.17
N ALA A 149 -0.35 2.01 10.75
CA ALA A 149 0.87 1.20 10.71
C ALA A 149 2.08 2.12 10.93
N SER A 150 3.21 1.58 11.34
CA SER A 150 4.43 2.35 11.58
C SER A 150 5.68 1.51 11.35
N GLY A 151 6.69 2.08 10.69
CA GLY A 151 8.01 1.49 10.53
C GLY A 151 8.11 0.41 9.44
N GLY A 152 7.10 0.24 8.58
CA GLY A 152 7.09 -0.83 7.59
C GLY A 152 8.25 -0.78 6.59
N CYS A 153 8.71 0.42 6.21
CA CYS A 153 9.81 0.56 5.25
C CYS A 153 11.18 0.28 5.86
N SER A 154 11.34 0.44 7.17
CA SER A 154 12.57 0.16 7.91
C SER A 154 12.54 -1.16 8.70
N ALA A 155 11.44 -1.90 8.65
CA ALA A 155 11.30 -3.17 9.33
C ALA A 155 12.37 -4.17 8.86
N PRO A 156 13.11 -4.83 9.77
CA PRO A 156 14.11 -5.82 9.38
C PRO A 156 13.45 -7.01 8.69
N MET A 157 14.20 -7.68 7.83
CA MET A 157 13.76 -8.95 7.27
C MET A 157 13.68 -10.01 8.37
N VAL A 158 12.60 -10.77 8.39
CA VAL A 158 12.31 -11.77 9.44
C VAL A 158 13.10 -13.06 9.25
N LYS A 159 13.79 -13.27 8.11
CA LYS A 159 14.38 -14.55 7.73
C LYS A 159 15.90 -14.55 7.70
N ASN A 160 16.45 -15.73 7.95
CA ASN A 160 17.85 -16.07 7.78
C ASN A 160 18.32 -15.66 6.37
N MET A 161 19.25 -14.71 6.28
CA MET A 161 19.68 -14.11 5.01
C MET A 161 20.23 -15.14 4.04
N ASP A 162 21.01 -16.11 4.52
CA ASP A 162 21.63 -17.15 3.67
C ASP A 162 20.58 -18.02 2.94
N GLN A 163 19.46 -18.34 3.63
CA GLN A 163 18.37 -19.10 3.03
C GLN A 163 17.52 -18.24 2.08
N ALA A 164 17.39 -16.97 2.38
CA ALA A 164 16.65 -16.04 1.53
C ALA A 164 17.39 -15.84 0.20
N GLU A 165 18.71 -15.65 0.22
CA GLU A 165 19.54 -15.48 -0.97
C GLU A 165 19.48 -16.69 -1.91
N ALA A 166 19.55 -17.92 -1.38
CA ALA A 166 19.46 -19.14 -2.18
C ALA A 166 18.10 -19.35 -2.88
N MET A 167 17.07 -18.61 -2.45
CA MET A 167 15.71 -18.72 -2.98
C MET A 167 15.29 -17.53 -3.84
N ILE A 168 16.15 -16.52 -4.00
CA ILE A 168 15.82 -15.31 -4.79
C ILE A 168 15.42 -15.73 -6.22
N GLY A 169 14.36 -15.13 -6.71
CA GLY A 169 13.82 -15.38 -8.05
C GLY A 169 12.97 -16.64 -8.18
N GLN A 170 12.90 -17.50 -7.16
CA GLN A 170 11.96 -18.62 -7.21
C GLN A 170 10.53 -18.12 -7.25
N MET A 171 9.74 -18.66 -8.18
CA MET A 171 8.37 -18.25 -8.37
C MET A 171 7.38 -19.36 -8.04
N LYS A 172 6.22 -18.97 -7.53
CA LYS A 172 5.05 -19.83 -7.43
C LYS A 172 3.89 -19.17 -8.17
N PHE A 173 3.25 -19.94 -9.03
CA PHE A 173 2.03 -19.53 -9.73
C PHE A 173 0.90 -20.47 -9.31
N ARG A 174 -0.26 -19.90 -8.99
CA ARG A 174 -1.45 -20.64 -8.57
C ARG A 174 -2.64 -20.18 -9.39
N LEU A 175 -3.38 -21.13 -9.93
CA LEU A 175 -4.71 -20.91 -10.48
C LEU A 175 -5.75 -21.31 -9.41
N PHE A 176 -6.79 -20.53 -9.28
CA PHE A 176 -7.90 -20.82 -8.37
C PHE A 176 -9.07 -21.41 -9.14
N GLU A 177 -9.77 -22.34 -8.53
CA GLU A 177 -11.00 -22.87 -9.09
C GLU A 177 -12.06 -21.75 -9.17
N PRO A 178 -12.89 -21.72 -10.21
CA PRO A 178 -13.95 -20.73 -10.33
C PRO A 178 -14.87 -20.79 -9.10
N SER A 179 -15.08 -19.64 -8.48
CA SER A 179 -16.06 -19.54 -7.41
C SER A 179 -17.47 -19.54 -8.00
N ASN A 180 -18.30 -20.50 -7.60
CA ASN A 180 -19.71 -20.57 -8.03
C ASN A 180 -20.56 -19.38 -7.54
N THR A 181 -19.98 -18.48 -6.75
CA THR A 181 -20.67 -17.33 -6.14
C THR A 181 -20.30 -16.00 -6.81
N ASN A 182 -19.45 -16.02 -7.86
CA ASN A 182 -19.01 -14.78 -8.51
C ASN A 182 -19.91 -14.42 -9.69
N PRO A 183 -20.53 -13.19 -9.68
CA PRO A 183 -21.37 -12.73 -10.79
C PRO A 183 -20.58 -12.44 -12.09
N ASP A 184 -19.26 -12.36 -12.05
CA ASP A 184 -18.41 -12.22 -13.23
C ASP A 184 -18.24 -13.56 -13.96
N ALA A 185 -19.35 -14.10 -14.47
CA ALA A 185 -19.38 -15.37 -15.20
C ALA A 185 -18.36 -15.33 -16.35
N GLY A 186 -17.26 -16.07 -16.18
CA GLY A 186 -16.19 -16.19 -17.17
C GLY A 186 -14.81 -15.72 -16.72
N LEU A 187 -14.67 -14.90 -15.68
CA LEU A 187 -13.37 -14.57 -15.11
C LEU A 187 -12.83 -15.71 -14.26
N ARG A 188 -11.53 -15.86 -14.28
CA ARG A 188 -10.78 -16.76 -13.40
C ARG A 188 -9.83 -15.97 -12.54
N GLU A 189 -9.23 -16.63 -11.56
CA GLU A 189 -8.35 -16.01 -10.61
C GLU A 189 -6.98 -16.70 -10.60
N ALA A 190 -5.92 -15.91 -10.53
CA ALA A 190 -4.55 -16.39 -10.45
C ALA A 190 -3.75 -15.59 -9.42
N GLN A 191 -2.67 -16.17 -8.96
CA GLN A 191 -1.72 -15.56 -8.04
C GLN A 191 -0.30 -15.91 -8.46
N VAL A 192 0.57 -14.90 -8.49
CA VAL A 192 2.02 -15.07 -8.58
C VAL A 192 2.67 -14.62 -7.30
N MET A 193 3.69 -15.34 -6.87
CA MET A 193 4.60 -14.96 -5.78
C MET A 193 6.03 -15.14 -6.28
N VAL A 194 6.86 -14.12 -6.09
CA VAL A 194 8.29 -14.17 -6.39
C VAL A 194 9.06 -14.07 -5.08
N ARG A 195 9.98 -14.99 -4.83
CA ARG A 195 10.88 -14.90 -3.68
C ARG A 195 11.88 -13.78 -3.92
N HIS A 196 11.81 -12.75 -3.10
CA HIS A 196 12.72 -11.61 -3.20
C HIS A 196 12.70 -10.80 -1.90
N PRO A 197 13.84 -10.33 -1.37
CA PRO A 197 13.91 -9.63 -0.10
C PRO A 197 13.20 -8.27 -0.11
N GLN A 198 13.08 -7.62 -1.26
CA GLN A 198 12.47 -6.28 -1.38
C GLN A 198 13.09 -5.29 -0.38
N ASN A 199 14.42 -5.22 -0.37
CA ASN A 199 15.14 -4.28 0.48
C ASN A 199 14.82 -2.86 0.04
N SER A 200 14.31 -2.05 0.98
CA SER A 200 13.89 -0.68 0.71
C SER A 200 15.04 0.33 0.68
N GLY A 201 16.23 -0.02 1.19
CA GLY A 201 17.32 0.91 1.44
C GLY A 201 17.23 1.64 2.78
N LEU A 202 16.15 1.43 3.54
CA LEU A 202 15.90 2.07 4.83
C LEU A 202 16.04 1.09 6.01
N GLN A 203 16.27 -0.17 5.72
CA GLN A 203 16.54 -1.21 6.72
C GLN A 203 17.99 -1.15 7.17
N MET A 204 18.21 -1.40 8.45
CA MET A 204 19.56 -1.43 9.05
C MET A 204 19.92 -2.85 9.43
N ASP A 205 21.08 -3.31 9.02
CA ASP A 205 21.67 -4.55 9.48
C ASP A 205 22.01 -4.44 10.99
N GLN A 206 21.54 -5.40 11.79
CA GLN A 206 21.62 -5.32 13.24
C GLN A 206 23.05 -5.56 13.77
N VAL A 207 23.90 -6.18 12.99
CA VAL A 207 25.28 -6.52 13.37
C VAL A 207 26.22 -5.38 12.97
N SER A 208 26.23 -5.05 11.67
CA SER A 208 27.13 -4.02 11.13
C SER A 208 26.67 -2.60 11.42
N ARG A 209 25.39 -2.39 11.75
CA ARG A 209 24.75 -1.08 11.92
C ARG A 209 24.76 -0.21 10.67
N LEU A 210 24.97 -0.81 9.50
CA LEU A 210 24.92 -0.14 8.21
C LEU A 210 23.53 -0.31 7.57
N TYR A 211 23.13 0.63 6.73
CA TYR A 211 21.93 0.49 5.92
C TYR A 211 22.14 -0.59 4.87
N ILE A 212 21.14 -1.45 4.73
CA ILE A 212 21.08 -2.47 3.69
C ILE A 212 20.74 -1.76 2.38
N PRO A 213 21.55 -1.89 1.31
CA PRO A 213 21.25 -1.27 0.02
C PRO A 213 19.86 -1.65 -0.52
N ALA A 214 19.22 -0.72 -1.22
CA ALA A 214 17.97 -0.98 -1.90
C ALA A 214 18.16 -2.09 -2.94
N PHE A 215 17.32 -3.13 -2.85
CA PHE A 215 17.35 -4.28 -3.74
C PHE A 215 15.94 -4.84 -3.83
N PHE A 216 15.24 -4.56 -4.92
CA PHE A 216 13.82 -4.90 -5.08
C PHE A 216 13.44 -5.14 -6.55
N ILE A 217 12.37 -5.92 -6.77
CA ILE A 217 11.76 -6.09 -8.07
C ILE A 217 11.03 -4.79 -8.43
N HIS A 218 11.44 -4.17 -9.53
CA HIS A 218 10.81 -2.97 -10.03
C HIS A 218 9.87 -3.23 -11.22
N ASP A 219 10.01 -4.36 -11.91
CA ASP A 219 9.17 -4.75 -13.04
C ASP A 219 8.75 -6.22 -12.90
N LEU A 220 7.44 -6.49 -12.97
CA LEU A 220 6.88 -7.83 -12.96
C LEU A 220 5.81 -7.92 -14.05
N LYS A 221 6.00 -8.78 -15.06
CA LYS A 221 5.07 -8.96 -16.17
C LYS A 221 4.48 -10.37 -16.18
N ILE A 222 3.19 -10.45 -16.37
CA ILE A 222 2.41 -11.69 -16.43
C ILE A 222 1.73 -11.76 -17.79
N TYR A 223 1.98 -12.83 -18.51
CA TYR A 223 1.42 -13.08 -19.83
C TYR A 223 0.58 -14.35 -19.82
N GLN A 224 -0.48 -14.38 -20.63
CA GLN A 224 -1.20 -15.60 -21.00
C GLN A 224 -0.95 -15.85 -22.50
N GLY A 225 -0.13 -16.85 -22.82
CA GLY A 225 0.52 -16.93 -24.13
C GLY A 225 1.40 -15.70 -24.38
N ASP A 226 1.16 -15.01 -25.48
CA ASP A 226 1.87 -13.76 -25.82
C ASP A 226 1.15 -12.48 -25.35
N ALA A 227 -0.09 -12.62 -24.87
CA ALA A 227 -0.88 -11.48 -24.44
C ALA A 227 -0.51 -11.06 -23.03
N LEU A 228 -0.19 -9.77 -22.83
CA LEU A 228 0.00 -9.20 -21.48
C LEU A 228 -1.32 -9.29 -20.73
N VAL A 229 -1.28 -9.86 -19.53
CA VAL A 229 -2.39 -9.84 -18.57
C VAL A 229 -2.24 -8.65 -17.64
N LEU A 230 -1.09 -8.54 -17.01
CA LEU A 230 -0.78 -7.49 -16.03
C LEU A 230 0.73 -7.26 -15.98
N ALA A 231 1.13 -5.98 -15.84
CA ALA A 231 2.49 -5.63 -15.44
C ALA A 231 2.44 -4.78 -14.17
N LEU A 232 3.37 -5.01 -13.24
CA LEU A 232 3.58 -4.18 -12.06
C LEU A 232 4.90 -3.42 -12.21
N GLU A 233 4.81 -2.10 -12.22
CA GLU A 233 5.94 -1.21 -11.98
C GLU A 233 5.97 -0.92 -10.48
N GLY A 234 6.85 -1.62 -9.76
CA GLY A 234 6.91 -1.61 -8.31
C GLY A 234 7.99 -0.71 -7.75
N GLY A 235 7.80 -0.25 -6.51
CA GLY A 235 8.75 0.50 -5.72
C GLY A 235 9.12 -0.19 -4.41
N ILE A 236 9.88 0.51 -3.58
CA ILE A 236 10.33 0.05 -2.26
C ILE A 236 9.17 -0.22 -1.28
N SER A 237 7.99 0.28 -1.59
CA SER A 237 6.77 0.07 -0.78
C SER A 237 6.06 -1.25 -1.09
N ILE A 238 6.46 -2.02 -2.10
CA ILE A 238 6.00 -3.40 -2.27
C ILE A 238 6.69 -4.27 -1.21
N SER A 239 5.91 -5.12 -0.52
CA SER A 239 6.42 -5.99 0.54
C SER A 239 7.38 -7.06 0.04
N GLU A 240 8.14 -7.66 0.97
CA GLU A 240 8.97 -8.83 0.68
C GLU A 240 8.14 -9.96 0.04
N ASP A 241 8.79 -10.79 -0.76
CA ASP A 241 8.15 -11.85 -1.54
C ASP A 241 6.92 -11.28 -2.31
N PRO A 242 7.12 -10.39 -3.31
CA PRO A 242 6.02 -9.78 -4.06
C PRO A 242 4.96 -10.79 -4.43
N ASN A 243 3.74 -10.46 -4.09
CA ASN A 243 2.59 -11.34 -4.22
C ASN A 243 1.47 -10.56 -4.91
N VAL A 244 1.10 -10.98 -6.11
CA VAL A 244 0.04 -10.36 -6.89
C VAL A 244 -1.04 -11.40 -7.18
N ARG A 245 -2.24 -11.18 -6.66
CA ARG A 245 -3.44 -11.96 -6.96
C ARG A 245 -4.36 -11.11 -7.81
N PHE A 246 -4.92 -11.67 -8.85
CA PHE A 246 -5.74 -10.93 -9.82
C PHE A 246 -6.77 -11.85 -10.47
N ASN A 247 -7.88 -11.27 -10.92
CA ASN A 247 -8.80 -11.96 -11.81
C ASN A 247 -8.41 -11.69 -13.27
N TYR A 248 -8.84 -12.55 -14.19
CA TYR A 248 -8.53 -12.40 -15.61
C TYR A 248 -9.55 -13.12 -16.49
N ALA A 249 -9.71 -12.64 -17.73
CA ALA A 249 -10.47 -13.32 -18.77
C ALA A 249 -9.58 -14.38 -19.45
N PRO A 250 -9.99 -15.68 -19.47
CA PRO A 250 -9.22 -16.71 -20.16
C PRO A 250 -9.13 -16.44 -21.66
N SER A 251 -7.92 -16.37 -22.21
CA SER A 251 -7.69 -16.19 -23.66
C SER A 251 -7.69 -17.50 -24.44
N GLY A 252 -7.72 -18.65 -23.76
CA GLY A 252 -7.55 -19.97 -24.39
C GLY A 252 -6.09 -20.39 -24.63
N ALA A 253 -5.12 -19.53 -24.32
CA ALA A 253 -3.70 -19.90 -24.39
C ALA A 253 -3.35 -21.03 -23.41
N ALA A 254 -2.35 -21.85 -23.79
CA ALA A 254 -1.97 -23.04 -23.04
C ALA A 254 -1.17 -22.75 -21.77
N THR A 255 -0.46 -21.62 -21.72
CA THR A 255 0.48 -21.31 -20.64
C THR A 255 0.36 -19.88 -20.12
N PHE A 256 0.77 -19.69 -18.89
CA PHE A 256 1.16 -18.40 -18.30
C PHE A 256 2.67 -18.29 -18.25
N ARG A 257 3.20 -17.13 -18.58
CA ARG A 257 4.61 -16.77 -18.43
C ARG A 257 4.73 -15.54 -17.53
N VAL A 258 5.69 -15.60 -16.61
CA VAL A 258 5.99 -14.51 -15.70
C VAL A 258 7.45 -14.12 -15.86
N GLU A 259 7.70 -12.83 -15.96
CA GLU A 259 9.04 -12.23 -15.98
C GLU A 259 9.12 -11.16 -14.89
N ALA A 260 10.18 -11.19 -14.09
CA ALA A 260 10.45 -10.19 -13.07
C ALA A 260 11.88 -9.67 -13.21
N THR A 261 12.07 -8.36 -13.06
CA THR A 261 13.38 -7.70 -13.11
C THR A 261 13.60 -6.91 -11.82
N ASP A 262 14.76 -7.06 -11.22
CA ASP A 262 15.15 -6.34 -10.02
C ASP A 262 16.08 -5.14 -10.31
N THR A 263 16.41 -4.38 -9.29
CA THR A 263 17.26 -3.18 -9.35
C THR A 263 18.76 -3.48 -9.61
N GLN A 264 19.12 -4.75 -9.70
CA GLN A 264 20.46 -5.20 -10.12
C GLN A 264 20.44 -5.84 -11.51
N ASP A 265 19.35 -5.62 -12.28
CA ASP A 265 19.15 -6.13 -13.64
C ASP A 265 19.07 -7.67 -13.74
N HIS A 266 18.85 -8.38 -12.62
CA HIS A 266 18.57 -9.81 -12.68
C HIS A 266 17.15 -10.01 -13.25
N VAL A 267 17.04 -10.94 -14.18
CA VAL A 267 15.76 -11.32 -14.81
C VAL A 267 15.38 -12.74 -14.39
N TYR A 268 14.25 -12.85 -13.73
CA TYR A 268 13.68 -14.13 -13.28
C TYR A 268 12.50 -14.48 -14.19
N LYS A 269 12.39 -15.75 -14.57
CA LYS A 269 11.34 -16.24 -15.49
C LYS A 269 10.72 -17.52 -14.96
N GLY A 270 9.42 -17.65 -15.19
CA GLY A 270 8.67 -18.88 -14.91
C GLY A 270 7.55 -19.09 -15.89
N GLU A 271 7.21 -20.36 -16.14
CA GLU A 271 6.12 -20.75 -17.05
C GLU A 271 5.29 -21.86 -16.40
N TRP A 272 3.97 -21.76 -16.53
CA TRP A 272 3.02 -22.72 -15.97
C TRP A 272 1.86 -22.98 -16.93
N PRO A 273 1.25 -24.19 -16.88
CA PRO A 273 0.05 -24.45 -17.66
C PRO A 273 -1.10 -23.52 -17.24
N ALA A 274 -1.92 -23.10 -18.21
CA ALA A 274 -3.09 -22.24 -17.97
C ALA A 274 -4.31 -23.02 -17.45
N ARG A 275 -4.19 -24.31 -17.21
CA ARG A 275 -5.21 -25.18 -16.62
C ARG A 275 -4.59 -25.96 -15.48
N ASN A 276 -5.38 -26.17 -14.41
CA ASN A 276 -5.00 -27.13 -13.38
C ASN A 276 -5.00 -28.53 -14.04
N SER A 277 -3.89 -29.25 -13.91
CA SER A 277 -3.75 -30.64 -14.37
C SER A 277 -4.55 -31.60 -13.50
#